data_75bb8cca018b20d9c37f1bd245b754c5
#
_entry.id   75bb8cca018b20d9c37f1bd245b754c5
#
_cell.length_a   1.000
_cell.length_b   1.000
_cell.length_c   1.000
_cell.angle_alpha   90.00
_cell.angle_beta   90.00
_cell.angle_gamma   90.00
#
_symmetry.space_group_name_H-M   'P 1'
#
loop_
_entity.id
_entity.type
_entity.pdbx_description
1 polymer ?
#
loop_
_entity_poly.entity_id
_entity_poly.type
_entity_poly.pdbx_seq_one_letter_code
_entity_poly.pdbx_strand_id
1 'polypeptide(L)'
;LPASGSVKFFMKLHNVEHPETLPRNYKLVAHPLRRAWDEGLGMDLDEYTDIGQSNWLSASSTTTWDTAGASNTSTDVNVTSDYLVEQTFDTGLEDFEVDVTKYVEDILDTSLNSGNNYGHIIQFSSSFEADTNSYYTKKFSARDSEYYFNRPVIEARWDSSIKDDRSNFYYSSSLAPAEDNLNTLYIYNNIGGRLKNIPSVGTGDLAVALYESSASAPSGTALVTVTGSYVSTGI
;
A
#
# COMPACT_ATOMS: atom_id res chain seq x y z
N LEU A 1 6.22 12.25 6.66
CA LEU A 1 5.30 11.34 5.96
C LEU A 1 5.16 11.78 4.51
N PRO A 2 5.06 10.86 3.56
CA PRO A 2 4.76 11.20 2.18
C PRO A 2 3.44 11.98 2.07
N ALA A 3 3.29 12.76 1.02
CA ALA A 3 2.03 13.45 0.75
C ALA A 3 0.90 12.44 0.48
N SER A 4 -0.34 12.80 0.84
CA SER A 4 -1.51 11.99 0.50
C SER A 4 -1.57 11.72 -1.00
N GLY A 5 -1.89 10.49 -1.38
CA GLY A 5 -1.91 10.04 -2.76
C GLY A 5 -0.55 9.70 -3.38
N SER A 6 0.57 9.93 -2.66
CA SER A 6 1.92 9.58 -3.14
C SER A 6 2.39 8.19 -2.69
N VAL A 7 1.63 7.54 -1.83
CA VAL A 7 1.92 6.19 -1.32
C VAL A 7 1.01 5.19 -2.02
N LYS A 8 1.59 4.08 -2.47
CA LYS A 8 0.86 2.92 -2.97
C LYS A 8 0.93 1.80 -1.96
N PHE A 9 -0.18 1.11 -1.77
CA PHE A 9 -0.27 -0.04 -0.87
C PHE A 9 -0.53 -1.31 -1.67
N PHE A 10 0.29 -2.33 -1.42
CA PHE A 10 0.19 -3.62 -2.10
C PHE A 10 -0.07 -4.73 -1.09
N MET A 11 -1.08 -5.55 -1.34
CA MET A 11 -1.27 -6.78 -0.61
C MET A 11 -0.45 -7.88 -1.27
N LYS A 12 0.39 -8.56 -0.48
CA LYS A 12 1.28 -9.62 -0.95
C LYS A 12 1.05 -10.90 -0.17
N LEU A 13 0.85 -12.00 -0.91
CA LEU A 13 0.75 -13.34 -0.37
C LEU A 13 1.73 -14.23 -1.12
N HIS A 14 2.54 -14.97 -0.40
CA HIS A 14 3.56 -15.83 -0.97
C HIS A 14 3.03 -17.24 -1.22
N ASN A 15 3.26 -17.73 -2.43
CA ASN A 15 2.88 -19.07 -2.83
C ASN A 15 3.54 -20.15 -1.96
N VAL A 16 2.80 -21.20 -1.65
CA VAL A 16 3.30 -22.41 -1.01
C VAL A 16 3.16 -23.57 -1.97
N GLU A 17 4.26 -24.27 -2.21
CA GLU A 17 4.23 -25.51 -2.98
C GLU A 17 3.43 -26.59 -2.25
N HIS A 18 2.66 -27.36 -2.99
CA HIS A 18 1.86 -28.47 -2.47
C HIS A 18 1.67 -29.55 -3.56
N PRO A 19 1.39 -30.80 -3.17
CA PRO A 19 1.26 -31.92 -4.11
C PRO A 19 -0.07 -31.96 -4.86
N GLU A 20 -1.05 -31.16 -4.45
CA GLU A 20 -2.37 -31.14 -5.09
C GLU A 20 -2.30 -30.49 -6.48
N THR A 21 -3.34 -30.71 -7.29
CA THR A 21 -3.44 -30.15 -8.62
C THR A 21 -3.46 -28.63 -8.60
N LEU A 22 -2.53 -28.03 -9.33
CA LEU A 22 -2.50 -26.57 -9.56
C LEU A 22 -3.29 -26.22 -10.81
N PRO A 23 -4.20 -25.25 -10.73
CA PRO A 23 -4.81 -24.68 -11.92
C PRO A 23 -3.79 -23.86 -12.70
N ARG A 24 -4.04 -23.68 -13.98
CA ARG A 24 -3.29 -22.78 -14.87
C ARG A 24 -4.25 -21.85 -15.58
N ASN A 25 -3.78 -20.66 -15.94
CA ASN A 25 -4.58 -19.66 -16.65
C ASN A 25 -5.89 -19.34 -15.92
N TYR A 26 -5.81 -19.15 -14.62
CA TYR A 26 -6.95 -18.76 -13.80
C TYR A 26 -6.74 -17.38 -13.19
N LYS A 27 -7.79 -16.84 -12.60
CA LYS A 27 -7.77 -15.55 -11.95
C LYS A 27 -8.26 -15.67 -10.51
N LEU A 28 -7.51 -15.08 -9.58
CA LEU A 28 -7.99 -14.80 -8.24
C LEU A 28 -8.46 -13.36 -8.15
N VAL A 29 -9.52 -13.17 -7.40
CA VAL A 29 -10.09 -11.87 -7.06
C VAL A 29 -10.06 -11.69 -5.55
N ALA A 30 -9.80 -10.47 -5.10
CA ALA A 30 -9.89 -10.12 -3.70
C ALA A 30 -10.91 -9.00 -3.52
N HIS A 31 -11.78 -9.16 -2.53
CA HIS A 31 -12.81 -8.20 -2.19
C HIS A 31 -12.73 -7.86 -0.69
N PRO A 32 -12.91 -6.59 -0.29
CA PRO A 32 -13.01 -6.23 1.11
C PRO A 32 -14.23 -6.85 1.78
N LEU A 33 -14.04 -7.36 2.98
CA LEU A 33 -15.15 -7.79 3.82
C LEU A 33 -15.87 -6.58 4.46
N ARG A 34 -17.17 -6.71 4.68
CA ARG A 34 -18.02 -5.69 5.31
C ARG A 34 -18.29 -5.93 6.79
N ARG A 35 -17.85 -7.07 7.30
CA ARG A 35 -18.10 -7.48 8.69
C ARG A 35 -16.90 -8.21 9.29
N ALA A 36 -16.84 -8.20 10.62
CA ALA A 36 -15.84 -8.93 11.36
C ALA A 36 -16.00 -10.45 11.20
N TRP A 37 -14.90 -11.14 11.31
CA TRP A 37 -14.82 -12.60 11.27
C TRP A 37 -13.75 -13.08 12.24
N ASP A 38 -13.85 -14.33 12.65
CA ASP A 38 -12.89 -14.94 13.56
C ASP A 38 -11.85 -15.76 12.78
N GLU A 39 -10.58 -15.43 12.99
CA GLU A 39 -9.46 -16.15 12.42
C GLU A 39 -9.32 -17.54 13.05
N GLY A 40 -8.94 -18.55 12.27
CA GLY A 40 -8.62 -19.88 12.77
C GLY A 40 -7.39 -19.88 13.68
N LEU A 41 -7.27 -20.91 14.49
CA LEU A 41 -6.14 -21.09 15.40
C LEU A 41 -4.91 -21.72 14.73
N GLY A 42 -5.01 -22.06 13.43
CA GLY A 42 -3.93 -22.69 12.67
C GLY A 42 -3.69 -24.15 13.05
N MET A 43 -4.67 -24.80 13.65
CA MET A 43 -4.57 -26.17 14.15
C MET A 43 -5.29 -27.19 13.27
N ASP A 44 -5.54 -26.84 12.01
CA ASP A 44 -6.17 -27.75 11.04
C ASP A 44 -5.21 -28.89 10.68
N LEU A 45 -5.50 -30.05 11.22
CA LEU A 45 -4.87 -31.33 10.91
C LEU A 45 -5.91 -32.23 10.25
N ASP A 46 -5.48 -33.35 9.69
CA ASP A 46 -6.35 -34.27 8.96
C ASP A 46 -7.60 -34.73 9.76
N GLU A 47 -7.49 -34.80 11.08
CA GLU A 47 -8.59 -35.24 11.98
C GLU A 47 -9.08 -34.13 12.93
N TYR A 48 -8.55 -32.91 12.82
CA TYR A 48 -8.89 -31.78 13.69
C TYR A 48 -9.22 -30.55 12.86
N THR A 49 -10.34 -29.91 13.16
CA THR A 49 -10.77 -28.66 12.55
C THR A 49 -10.98 -27.60 13.60
N ASP A 50 -10.69 -26.35 13.26
CA ASP A 50 -10.96 -25.17 14.09
C ASP A 50 -12.48 -24.97 14.24
N ILE A 51 -13.07 -25.59 15.26
CA ILE A 51 -14.51 -25.49 15.52
C ILE A 51 -14.82 -24.09 16.09
N GLY A 52 -15.76 -23.41 15.46
CA GLY A 52 -16.26 -22.12 15.92
C GLY A 52 -15.54 -20.91 15.33
N GLN A 53 -14.57 -21.11 14.49
CA GLN A 53 -13.93 -20.04 13.71
C GLN A 53 -14.67 -19.81 12.39
N SER A 54 -14.19 -18.83 11.59
CA SER A 54 -14.77 -18.57 10.28
C SER A 54 -14.62 -19.79 9.36
N ASN A 55 -15.67 -20.06 8.62
CA ASN A 55 -15.74 -21.15 7.65
C ASN A 55 -16.69 -20.77 6.51
N TRP A 56 -17.00 -21.70 5.62
CA TRP A 56 -17.91 -21.45 4.50
C TRP A 56 -19.27 -20.93 4.92
N LEU A 57 -19.80 -21.37 6.06
CA LEU A 57 -21.15 -21.02 6.54
C LEU A 57 -21.15 -19.86 7.53
N SER A 58 -20.08 -19.68 8.28
CA SER A 58 -20.04 -18.80 9.45
C SER A 58 -18.87 -17.84 9.40
N ALA A 59 -19.09 -16.59 9.80
CA ALA A 59 -18.06 -15.59 10.02
C ALA A 59 -17.36 -15.80 11.38
N SER A 60 -18.08 -16.35 12.36
CA SER A 60 -17.57 -16.65 13.70
C SER A 60 -18.38 -17.80 14.32
N SER A 61 -18.03 -18.20 15.54
CA SER A 61 -18.76 -19.21 16.31
C SER A 61 -20.23 -18.85 16.57
N THR A 62 -20.56 -17.56 16.53
CA THR A 62 -21.91 -17.05 16.88
C THR A 62 -22.62 -16.38 15.71
N THR A 63 -21.95 -16.18 14.59
CA THR A 63 -22.47 -15.36 13.49
C THR A 63 -22.26 -16.08 12.16
N THR A 64 -23.33 -16.37 11.45
CA THR A 64 -23.25 -16.91 10.08
C THR A 64 -23.02 -15.80 9.08
N TRP A 65 -22.41 -16.13 7.93
CA TRP A 65 -22.50 -15.27 6.75
C TRP A 65 -23.97 -15.13 6.33
N ASP A 66 -24.34 -14.00 5.80
CA ASP A 66 -25.71 -13.84 5.28
C ASP A 66 -25.92 -14.68 4.02
N THR A 67 -24.84 -14.95 3.27
CA THR A 67 -24.80 -15.96 2.23
C THR A 67 -23.53 -16.79 2.37
N ALA A 68 -23.64 -18.12 2.28
CA ALA A 68 -22.50 -19.03 2.39
C ALA A 68 -21.33 -18.60 1.47
N GLY A 69 -20.09 -18.74 1.95
CA GLY A 69 -18.89 -18.27 1.26
C GLY A 69 -18.67 -16.78 1.35
N ALA A 70 -19.29 -16.08 2.33
CA ALA A 70 -19.22 -14.62 2.47
C ALA A 70 -19.64 -13.88 1.19
N SER A 71 -20.65 -14.37 0.48
CA SER A 71 -20.96 -13.93 -0.87
C SER A 71 -22.12 -12.93 -0.98
N ASN A 72 -22.73 -12.52 0.13
CA ASN A 72 -23.71 -11.45 0.10
C ASN A 72 -23.04 -10.08 -0.14
N THR A 73 -23.30 -9.49 -1.32
CA THR A 73 -22.66 -8.24 -1.75
C THR A 73 -23.11 -7.01 -0.96
N SER A 74 -24.17 -7.12 -0.20
CA SER A 74 -24.69 -6.01 0.63
C SER A 74 -24.13 -6.01 2.04
N THR A 75 -23.90 -7.19 2.63
CA THR A 75 -23.61 -7.34 4.07
C THR A 75 -22.31 -8.07 4.37
N ASP A 76 -21.87 -9.00 3.51
CA ASP A 76 -20.67 -9.80 3.75
C ASP A 76 -19.46 -9.21 3.05
N VAL A 77 -19.60 -8.85 1.76
CA VAL A 77 -18.47 -8.46 0.91
C VAL A 77 -18.77 -7.20 0.08
N ASN A 78 -17.77 -6.41 -0.19
CA ASN A 78 -17.85 -5.25 -1.08
C ASN A 78 -17.31 -5.58 -2.46
N VAL A 79 -18.20 -5.71 -3.44
CA VAL A 79 -17.86 -6.06 -4.84
C VAL A 79 -17.87 -4.86 -5.80
N THR A 80 -17.83 -3.63 -5.28
CA THR A 80 -17.77 -2.45 -6.14
C THR A 80 -16.46 -2.42 -6.92
N SER A 81 -16.49 -1.86 -8.12
CA SER A 81 -15.31 -1.78 -9.01
C SER A 81 -14.12 -1.07 -8.37
N ASP A 82 -14.38 -0.15 -7.44
CA ASP A 82 -13.33 0.65 -6.78
C ASP A 82 -12.41 -0.19 -5.89
N TYR A 83 -12.90 -1.34 -5.40
CA TYR A 83 -12.17 -2.23 -4.51
C TYR A 83 -11.90 -3.61 -5.11
N LEU A 84 -12.36 -3.85 -6.34
CA LEU A 84 -12.05 -5.09 -7.03
C LEU A 84 -10.57 -5.09 -7.39
N VAL A 85 -9.83 -6.01 -6.80
CA VAL A 85 -8.45 -6.27 -7.18
C VAL A 85 -8.32 -7.72 -7.63
N GLU A 86 -7.59 -7.93 -8.72
CA GLU A 86 -7.50 -9.23 -9.35
C GLU A 86 -6.11 -9.49 -9.94
N GLN A 87 -5.72 -10.74 -9.98
CA GLN A 87 -4.48 -11.18 -10.60
C GLN A 87 -4.71 -12.47 -11.38
N THR A 88 -4.14 -12.52 -12.59
CA THR A 88 -4.09 -13.73 -13.40
C THR A 88 -2.87 -14.56 -13.02
N PHE A 89 -3.05 -15.87 -12.97
CA PHE A 89 -2.02 -16.87 -12.69
C PHE A 89 -1.85 -17.74 -13.91
N ASP A 90 -0.71 -17.64 -14.58
CA ASP A 90 -0.45 -18.40 -15.82
C ASP A 90 0.04 -19.81 -15.50
N THR A 91 0.90 -19.97 -14.51
CA THR A 91 1.49 -21.24 -14.11
C THR A 91 0.86 -21.83 -12.85
N GLY A 92 0.24 -21.00 -12.02
CA GLY A 92 -0.31 -21.36 -10.72
C GLY A 92 0.71 -21.30 -9.57
N LEU A 93 1.97 -20.96 -9.86
CA LEU A 93 3.06 -20.87 -8.85
C LEU A 93 3.38 -19.44 -8.43
N GLU A 94 2.74 -18.46 -9.05
CA GLU A 94 2.99 -17.05 -8.77
C GLU A 94 2.54 -16.66 -7.36
N ASP A 95 3.22 -15.68 -6.78
CA ASP A 95 2.75 -14.95 -5.62
C ASP A 95 1.54 -14.08 -6.00
N PHE A 96 0.70 -13.76 -5.04
CA PHE A 96 -0.39 -12.80 -5.23
C PHE A 96 0.07 -11.42 -4.78
N GLU A 97 0.09 -10.46 -5.71
CA GLU A 97 0.47 -9.08 -5.42
C GLU A 97 -0.48 -8.12 -6.15
N VAL A 98 -1.28 -7.38 -5.39
CA VAL A 98 -2.30 -6.47 -5.93
C VAL A 98 -2.30 -5.12 -5.24
N ASP A 99 -2.61 -4.06 -6.00
CA ASP A 99 -2.72 -2.68 -5.48
C ASP A 99 -4.03 -2.54 -4.68
N VAL A 100 -3.90 -2.30 -3.39
CA VAL A 100 -5.01 -2.08 -2.45
C VAL A 100 -5.03 -0.65 -1.90
N THR A 101 -4.42 0.29 -2.61
CA THR A 101 -4.27 1.69 -2.17
C THR A 101 -5.63 2.30 -1.82
N LYS A 102 -6.60 2.18 -2.73
CA LYS A 102 -7.94 2.73 -2.50
C LYS A 102 -8.61 2.18 -1.24
N TYR A 103 -8.48 0.87 -0.99
CA TYR A 103 -8.98 0.24 0.22
C TYR A 103 -8.35 0.83 1.48
N VAL A 104 -7.01 0.94 1.50
CA VAL A 104 -6.28 1.45 2.67
C VAL A 104 -6.63 2.91 2.94
N GLU A 105 -6.66 3.75 1.90
CA GLU A 105 -7.02 5.17 2.03
C GLU A 105 -8.44 5.34 2.59
N ASP A 106 -9.42 4.58 2.08
CA ASP A 106 -10.81 4.68 2.50
C ASP A 106 -11.08 4.11 3.91
N ILE A 107 -10.27 3.16 4.36
CA ILE A 107 -10.28 2.76 5.78
C ILE A 107 -9.72 3.88 6.66
N LEU A 108 -8.63 4.52 6.24
CA LEU A 108 -7.98 5.57 7.02
C LEU A 108 -8.83 6.84 7.13
N ASP A 109 -9.54 7.20 6.08
CA ASP A 109 -10.45 8.35 6.07
C ASP A 109 -11.87 8.03 6.57
N THR A 110 -12.10 6.78 6.96
CA THR A 110 -13.38 6.26 7.50
C THR A 110 -14.53 6.16 6.49
N SER A 111 -14.28 6.34 5.20
CA SER A 111 -15.31 6.25 4.15
C SER A 111 -15.73 4.81 3.86
N LEU A 112 -14.85 3.84 4.12
CA LEU A 112 -15.16 2.42 4.03
C LEU A 112 -15.31 1.79 5.42
N ASN A 113 -16.39 1.04 5.63
CA ASN A 113 -16.67 0.29 6.87
C ASN A 113 -16.56 1.15 8.16
N SER A 114 -16.74 2.47 8.07
CA SER A 114 -16.52 3.43 9.17
C SER A 114 -15.12 3.32 9.79
N GLY A 115 -14.11 3.06 8.95
CA GLY A 115 -12.71 2.90 9.36
C GLY A 115 -12.36 1.51 9.93
N ASN A 116 -13.29 0.55 9.91
CA ASN A 116 -12.99 -0.80 10.39
C ASN A 116 -12.34 -1.64 9.29
N ASN A 117 -11.15 -2.13 9.57
CA ASN A 117 -10.44 -3.06 8.70
C ASN A 117 -10.90 -4.50 8.98
N TYR A 118 -11.77 -5.02 8.13
CA TYR A 118 -12.22 -6.42 8.19
C TYR A 118 -11.42 -7.34 7.26
N GLY A 119 -10.43 -6.80 6.54
CA GLY A 119 -9.61 -7.56 5.61
C GLY A 119 -10.30 -7.86 4.27
N HIS A 120 -9.79 -8.87 3.59
CA HIS A 120 -10.26 -9.28 2.26
C HIS A 120 -10.58 -10.76 2.25
N ILE A 121 -11.62 -11.12 1.48
CA ILE A 121 -11.81 -12.49 1.01
C ILE A 121 -11.11 -12.65 -0.33
N ILE A 122 -10.44 -13.78 -0.54
CA ILE A 122 -9.78 -14.14 -1.79
C ILE A 122 -10.48 -15.36 -2.34
N GLN A 123 -10.90 -15.26 -3.59
CA GLN A 123 -11.71 -16.28 -4.27
C GLN A 123 -11.20 -16.49 -5.70
N PHE A 124 -11.50 -17.62 -6.29
CA PHE A 124 -11.40 -17.73 -7.74
C PHE A 124 -12.39 -16.78 -8.42
N SER A 125 -12.10 -16.39 -9.64
CA SER A 125 -13.08 -15.63 -10.42
C SER A 125 -14.38 -16.43 -10.60
N SER A 126 -15.50 -15.74 -10.80
CA SER A 126 -16.83 -16.36 -10.83
C SER A 126 -16.96 -17.53 -11.80
N SER A 127 -16.19 -17.56 -12.89
CA SER A 127 -16.18 -18.66 -13.85
C SER A 127 -15.58 -19.95 -13.27
N PHE A 128 -14.62 -19.84 -12.35
CA PHE A 128 -14.00 -20.97 -11.66
C PHE A 128 -14.78 -21.37 -10.41
N GLU A 129 -15.31 -20.40 -9.67
CA GLU A 129 -16.15 -20.67 -8.49
C GLU A 129 -17.42 -21.42 -8.85
N ALA A 130 -17.96 -21.20 -10.03
CA ALA A 130 -19.17 -21.89 -10.55
C ALA A 130 -18.86 -23.21 -11.25
N ASP A 131 -17.60 -23.59 -11.44
CA ASP A 131 -17.21 -24.83 -12.11
C ASP A 131 -17.48 -26.05 -11.22
N THR A 132 -18.33 -26.94 -11.69
CA THR A 132 -18.68 -28.16 -10.96
C THR A 132 -17.60 -29.25 -11.02
N ASN A 133 -16.56 -29.07 -11.83
CA ASN A 133 -15.46 -30.01 -12.02
C ASN A 133 -14.12 -29.50 -11.45
N SER A 134 -14.13 -28.41 -10.69
CA SER A 134 -12.90 -27.85 -10.16
C SER A 134 -12.36 -28.66 -8.98
N TYR A 135 -11.13 -29.16 -9.13
CA TYR A 135 -10.36 -29.82 -8.09
C TYR A 135 -9.05 -29.05 -7.86
N TYR A 136 -9.17 -27.72 -7.83
CA TYR A 136 -8.00 -26.84 -7.77
C TYR A 136 -7.69 -26.45 -6.35
N THR A 137 -6.42 -26.37 -6.05
CA THR A 137 -5.93 -25.83 -4.79
C THR A 137 -4.88 -24.78 -5.06
N LYS A 138 -5.02 -23.61 -4.43
CA LYS A 138 -3.99 -22.60 -4.36
C LYS A 138 -3.71 -22.31 -2.90
N LYS A 139 -2.45 -22.46 -2.49
CA LYS A 139 -2.02 -22.24 -1.10
C LYS A 139 -1.10 -21.04 -1.01
N PHE A 140 -1.28 -20.26 0.03
CA PHE A 140 -0.41 -19.16 0.42
C PHE A 140 0.08 -19.36 1.85
N SER A 141 1.24 -18.81 2.15
CA SER A 141 1.74 -18.75 3.52
C SER A 141 0.79 -17.99 4.41
N ALA A 142 0.56 -18.48 5.61
CA ALA A 142 -0.28 -17.84 6.60
C ALA A 142 0.54 -16.94 7.55
N ARG A 143 -0.15 -16.24 8.45
CA ARG A 143 0.44 -15.34 9.44
C ARG A 143 1.46 -16.02 10.36
N ASP A 144 1.26 -17.26 10.65
CA ASP A 144 2.10 -18.07 11.55
C ASP A 144 3.23 -18.82 10.84
N SER A 145 3.44 -18.58 9.54
CA SER A 145 4.58 -19.15 8.81
C SER A 145 5.88 -18.94 9.59
N GLU A 146 6.68 -20.01 9.71
CA GLU A 146 8.01 -19.97 10.34
C GLU A 146 8.96 -19.02 9.56
N TYR A 147 8.76 -18.90 8.26
CA TYR A 147 9.52 -17.99 7.40
C TYR A 147 8.89 -16.60 7.43
N TYR A 148 9.44 -15.73 8.25
CA TYR A 148 8.91 -14.38 8.48
C TYR A 148 8.62 -13.59 7.19
N PHE A 149 9.51 -13.67 6.19
CA PHE A 149 9.36 -12.93 4.94
C PHE A 149 8.28 -13.50 3.99
N ASN A 150 7.77 -14.71 4.28
CA ASN A 150 6.69 -15.31 3.50
C ASN A 150 5.31 -15.00 4.08
N ARG A 151 5.25 -14.35 5.24
CA ARG A 151 3.97 -13.99 5.85
C ARG A 151 3.21 -12.99 4.98
N PRO A 152 1.87 -13.03 5.00
CA PRO A 152 1.05 -12.02 4.34
C PRO A 152 1.41 -10.60 4.81
N VAL A 153 1.49 -9.65 3.89
CA VAL A 153 1.85 -8.28 4.22
C VAL A 153 1.09 -7.27 3.37
N ILE A 154 0.75 -6.13 3.96
CA ILE A 154 0.40 -4.91 3.23
C ILE A 154 1.67 -4.05 3.21
N GLU A 155 2.23 -3.88 2.03
CA GLU A 155 3.46 -3.13 1.79
C GLU A 155 3.14 -1.72 1.30
N ALA A 156 3.65 -0.71 1.98
CA ALA A 156 3.56 0.67 1.53
C ALA A 156 4.78 1.03 0.65
N ARG A 157 4.55 1.54 -0.53
CA ARG A 157 5.58 1.98 -1.48
C ARG A 157 5.42 3.45 -1.80
N TRP A 158 6.48 4.20 -1.65
CA TRP A 158 6.51 5.62 -2.01
C TRP A 158 7.87 5.99 -2.56
N ASP A 159 7.92 7.07 -3.31
CA ASP A 159 9.19 7.63 -3.73
C ASP A 159 9.86 8.28 -2.51
N SER A 160 10.90 7.63 -2.00
CA SER A 160 11.73 8.13 -0.89
C SER A 160 13.00 8.82 -1.38
N SER A 161 13.14 9.02 -2.68
CA SER A 161 14.31 9.69 -3.24
C SER A 161 14.36 11.14 -2.76
N ILE A 162 15.54 11.55 -2.33
CA ILE A 162 15.82 12.95 -2.02
C ILE A 162 16.26 13.61 -3.33
N LYS A 163 15.46 14.54 -3.83
CA LYS A 163 15.80 15.34 -5.00
C LYS A 163 16.67 16.50 -4.54
N ASP A 164 17.93 16.47 -4.90
CA ASP A 164 18.90 17.50 -4.55
C ASP A 164 19.62 17.99 -5.82
N ASP A 165 19.16 19.11 -6.34
CA ASP A 165 19.66 19.73 -7.55
C ASP A 165 20.70 20.84 -7.28
N ARG A 166 21.22 20.94 -6.05
CA ARG A 166 22.16 22.02 -5.65
C ARG A 166 23.39 22.15 -6.52
N SER A 167 23.76 21.10 -7.26
CA SER A 167 24.91 21.10 -8.17
C SER A 167 24.52 21.03 -9.65
N ASN A 168 23.22 20.93 -9.97
CA ASN A 168 22.74 20.70 -11.32
C ASN A 168 21.96 21.89 -11.88
N PHE A 169 22.36 23.10 -11.56
CA PHE A 169 21.75 24.29 -12.17
C PHE A 169 22.07 24.37 -13.65
N TYR A 170 21.07 24.71 -14.44
CA TYR A 170 21.17 24.92 -15.87
C TYR A 170 20.72 26.33 -16.26
N TYR A 171 21.17 26.80 -17.42
CA TYR A 171 20.76 28.07 -17.96
C TYR A 171 19.31 27.98 -18.45
N SER A 172 18.54 29.08 -18.27
CA SER A 172 17.21 29.17 -18.82
C SER A 172 17.24 29.15 -20.35
N SER A 173 16.24 28.53 -20.96
CA SER A 173 16.07 28.47 -22.41
C SER A 173 14.82 29.23 -22.82
N SER A 174 14.97 30.10 -23.82
CA SER A 174 13.81 30.79 -24.44
C SER A 174 12.92 29.85 -25.25
N LEU A 175 13.34 28.60 -25.46
CA LEU A 175 12.60 27.56 -26.19
C LEU A 175 11.78 26.67 -25.28
N ALA A 176 12.00 26.73 -23.97
CA ALA A 176 11.26 25.96 -22.98
C ALA A 176 10.18 26.82 -22.30
N PRO A 177 9.03 26.25 -21.92
CA PRO A 177 8.04 26.92 -21.10
C PRO A 177 8.64 27.43 -19.77
N ALA A 178 8.05 28.49 -19.21
CA ALA A 178 8.56 29.10 -17.98
C ALA A 178 8.61 28.12 -16.81
N GLU A 179 7.65 27.19 -16.71
CA GLU A 179 7.58 26.15 -15.70
C GLU A 179 8.73 25.15 -15.80
N ASP A 180 9.30 24.94 -17.00
CA ASP A 180 10.43 24.02 -17.23
C ASP A 180 11.79 24.73 -17.11
N ASN A 181 11.81 26.05 -16.94
CA ASN A 181 13.00 26.87 -16.79
C ASN A 181 13.38 27.17 -15.32
N LEU A 182 12.77 26.49 -14.38
CA LEU A 182 13.01 26.73 -12.96
C LEU A 182 14.10 25.80 -12.41
N ASN A 183 15.14 26.39 -11.86
CA ASN A 183 16.08 25.65 -11.01
C ASN A 183 15.54 25.61 -9.60
N THR A 184 15.59 24.43 -8.96
CA THR A 184 15.08 24.22 -7.60
C THR A 184 16.23 23.98 -6.64
N LEU A 185 16.27 24.73 -5.54
CA LEU A 185 17.21 24.53 -4.43
C LEU A 185 16.50 23.86 -3.26
N TYR A 186 16.97 22.67 -2.88
CA TYR A 186 16.48 21.96 -1.71
C TYR A 186 17.41 22.19 -0.51
N ILE A 187 16.85 22.47 0.64
CA ILE A 187 17.56 22.64 1.90
C ILE A 187 17.09 21.53 2.85
N TYR A 188 18.05 20.75 3.34
CA TYR A 188 17.80 19.65 4.26
C TYR A 188 18.40 19.97 5.63
N ASN A 189 17.64 19.72 6.69
CA ASN A 189 18.13 19.77 8.06
C ASN A 189 18.12 18.38 8.67
N ASN A 190 19.26 17.98 9.24
CA ASN A 190 19.43 16.69 9.88
C ASN A 190 19.76 16.88 11.37
N ILE A 191 19.02 16.18 12.23
CA ILE A 191 19.28 16.14 13.67
C ILE A 191 19.40 14.66 14.07
N GLY A 192 20.58 14.28 14.59
CA GLY A 192 20.83 12.89 14.99
C GLY A 192 20.76 11.90 13.82
N GLY A 193 21.20 12.33 12.62
CA GLY A 193 21.20 11.48 11.40
C GLY A 193 19.83 11.31 10.73
N ARG A 194 18.81 12.02 11.18
CA ARG A 194 17.47 11.98 10.61
C ARG A 194 17.07 13.35 10.08
N LEU A 195 16.36 13.38 8.97
CA LEU A 195 15.76 14.61 8.46
C LEU A 195 14.74 15.14 9.49
N LYS A 196 14.87 16.40 9.83
CA LYS A 196 13.99 17.08 10.78
C LYS A 196 13.77 18.51 10.36
N ASN A 197 12.60 19.05 10.66
CA ASN A 197 12.37 20.48 10.52
C ASN A 197 13.34 21.28 11.37
N ILE A 198 13.74 22.46 10.91
CA ILE A 198 14.53 23.39 11.71
C ILE A 198 13.67 23.81 12.91
N PRO A 199 14.10 23.59 14.14
CA PRO A 199 13.24 23.78 15.34
C PRO A 199 12.65 25.19 15.46
N SER A 200 13.40 26.21 15.06
CA SER A 200 12.97 27.61 15.13
C SER A 200 12.00 28.03 14.00
N VAL A 201 11.89 27.24 12.95
CA VAL A 201 11.06 27.55 11.78
C VAL A 201 9.86 26.61 11.69
N GLY A 202 10.02 25.35 12.07
CA GLY A 202 8.97 24.34 11.97
C GLY A 202 8.58 24.07 10.51
N THR A 203 7.36 24.40 10.14
CA THR A 203 6.82 24.33 8.78
C THR A 203 6.72 25.71 8.10
N GLY A 204 7.37 26.73 8.68
CA GLY A 204 7.39 28.06 8.10
C GLY A 204 8.31 28.17 6.89
N ASP A 205 8.28 29.31 6.26
CA ASP A 205 9.09 29.62 5.10
C ASP A 205 10.54 29.96 5.46
N LEU A 206 11.46 29.64 4.54
CA LEU A 206 12.87 30.02 4.62
C LEU A 206 13.17 30.99 3.49
N ALA A 207 13.86 32.09 3.82
CA ALA A 207 14.40 33.00 2.82
C ALA A 207 15.86 32.66 2.54
N VAL A 208 16.20 32.51 1.27
CA VAL A 208 17.58 32.32 0.78
C VAL A 208 17.99 33.51 -0.04
N ALA A 209 19.06 34.17 0.39
CA ALA A 209 19.62 35.30 -0.33
C ALA A 209 20.96 34.90 -0.97
N LEU A 210 21.10 35.13 -2.27
CA LEU A 210 22.30 34.86 -3.05
C LEU A 210 23.13 36.13 -3.19
N TYR A 211 24.42 36.01 -2.92
CA TYR A 211 25.38 37.12 -3.00
C TYR A 211 26.53 36.73 -3.93
N GLU A 212 27.02 37.71 -4.69
CA GLU A 212 28.29 37.57 -5.43
C GLU A 212 29.46 37.78 -4.45
N SER A 213 29.81 36.73 -3.73
CA SER A 213 30.88 36.80 -2.71
C SER A 213 31.51 35.44 -2.48
N SER A 214 32.82 35.43 -2.29
CA SER A 214 33.58 34.27 -1.80
C SER A 214 33.78 34.28 -0.28
N ALA A 215 33.30 35.31 0.42
CA ALA A 215 33.43 35.42 1.86
C ALA A 215 32.43 34.51 2.60
N SER A 216 32.85 34.00 3.76
CA SER A 216 31.98 33.18 4.63
C SER A 216 30.82 33.96 5.26
N ALA A 217 30.97 35.30 5.31
CA ALA A 217 29.92 36.21 5.74
C ALA A 217 29.71 37.26 4.64
N PRO A 218 28.80 37.04 3.71
CA PRO A 218 28.57 37.96 2.61
C PRO A 218 27.99 39.28 3.12
N SER A 219 28.39 40.38 2.50
CA SER A 219 27.91 41.73 2.80
C SER A 219 27.48 42.42 1.51
N GLY A 220 26.65 43.44 1.64
CA GLY A 220 26.11 44.17 0.49
C GLY A 220 24.67 43.80 0.17
N THR A 221 24.28 44.09 -1.07
CA THR A 221 22.94 43.77 -1.54
C THR A 221 22.89 42.38 -2.16
N ALA A 222 21.91 41.56 -1.79
CA ALA A 222 21.71 40.26 -2.40
C ALA A 222 21.36 40.44 -3.90
N LEU A 223 21.92 39.58 -4.75
CA LEU A 223 21.57 39.51 -6.17
C LEU A 223 20.11 39.07 -6.34
N VAL A 224 19.71 38.10 -5.57
CA VAL A 224 18.33 37.61 -5.55
C VAL A 224 18.03 37.07 -4.14
N THR A 225 16.79 37.25 -3.71
CA THR A 225 16.25 36.63 -2.51
C THR A 225 15.02 35.82 -2.92
N VAL A 226 15.03 34.54 -2.58
CA VAL A 226 13.91 33.62 -2.81
C VAL A 226 13.39 33.09 -1.50
N THR A 227 12.10 32.88 -1.42
CA THR A 227 11.47 32.28 -0.25
C THR A 227 11.06 30.85 -0.60
N GLY A 228 11.58 29.92 0.15
CA GLY A 228 11.23 28.51 -0.01
C GLY A 228 10.14 28.11 0.97
N SER A 229 9.19 27.32 0.50
CA SER A 229 8.15 26.76 1.33
C SER A 229 8.55 25.37 1.82
N TYR A 230 7.93 24.97 2.91
CA TYR A 230 8.04 23.63 3.48
C TYR A 230 7.53 22.57 2.48
N VAL A 231 8.32 21.51 2.30
CA VAL A 231 7.98 20.42 1.37
C VAL A 231 7.58 19.16 2.14
N SER A 232 8.38 18.73 3.12
CA SER A 232 8.06 17.57 3.94
C SER A 232 8.82 17.59 5.27
N THR A 233 8.28 16.91 6.28
CA THR A 233 8.98 16.63 7.51
C THR A 233 9.90 15.44 7.31
N GLY A 234 11.12 15.53 7.81
CA GLY A 234 11.94 14.35 8.02
C GLY A 234 11.32 13.49 9.13
N ILE A 235 11.25 12.20 8.92
CA ILE A 235 10.81 11.20 9.91
C ILE A 235 12.01 10.74 10.74
#